data_e8ee9df3c6460aa5a0c479b6ba3c349a
#
_entry.id   e8ee9df3c6460aa5a0c479b6ba3c349a
#
_cell.length_a   1.000
_cell.length_b   1.000
_cell.length_c   1.000
_cell.angle_alpha   90.00
_cell.angle_beta   90.00
_cell.angle_gamma   90.00
#
_symmetry.space_group_name_H-M   'P 1'
#
loop_
_entity.id
_entity.type
_entity.pdbx_description
1 polymer ?
#
loop_
_entity_poly.entity_id
_entity_poly.type
_entity_poly.pdbx_seq_one_letter_code
_entity_poly.pdbx_strand_id
1 'polypeptide(L)'
;MSTAPTLPAAIGQALRPVLRLMAPVLDVPATPEGRAGSPVVVCRASPDVVRRRVAASCAVYVAWDNRRGCRYVGSVCRQGPGAVGDRLAEHYGHRTAGVSRRTSWCLLTVLPLSEGLSLEAVRVAEGWTARLLNPADGSAHPRVDLTQTLAALVSLPAQVP
;
A
#
# COMPACT_ATOMS: atom_id res chain seq x y z
N MET A 1 1.08 21.61 -15.50
CA MET A 1 1.85 20.43 -15.05
C MET A 1 1.50 20.18 -13.58
N SER A 2 0.78 19.13 -13.29
CA SER A 2 0.43 18.79 -11.89
C SER A 2 1.66 18.19 -11.23
N THR A 3 2.31 18.94 -10.36
CA THR A 3 3.40 18.44 -9.52
C THR A 3 2.90 17.26 -8.68
N ALA A 4 3.71 16.22 -8.59
CA ALA A 4 3.40 15.10 -7.72
C ALA A 4 3.23 15.62 -6.29
N PRO A 5 2.17 15.21 -5.56
CA PRO A 5 2.03 15.62 -4.17
C PRO A 5 3.23 15.10 -3.38
N THR A 6 3.86 16.00 -2.66
CA THR A 6 4.96 15.66 -1.76
C THR A 6 4.40 14.86 -0.57
N LEU A 7 5.15 13.86 -0.12
CA LEU A 7 4.80 13.09 1.07
C LEU A 7 4.76 14.02 2.30
N PRO A 8 3.59 14.20 2.95
CA PRO A 8 3.52 15.03 4.15
C PRO A 8 4.41 14.47 5.26
N ALA A 9 5.10 15.34 5.99
CA ALA A 9 6.05 14.95 7.02
C ALA A 9 5.44 14.01 8.10
N ALA A 10 4.21 14.29 8.51
CA ALA A 10 3.49 13.46 9.49
C ALA A 10 3.25 12.03 8.98
N ILE A 11 2.87 11.88 7.70
CA ILE A 11 2.69 10.57 7.07
C ILE A 11 4.04 9.88 6.91
N GLY A 12 5.07 10.58 6.47
CA GLY A 12 6.42 10.04 6.36
C GLY A 12 6.94 9.51 7.70
N GLN A 13 6.67 10.22 8.78
CA GLN A 13 7.02 9.78 10.13
C GLN A 13 6.24 8.51 10.53
N ALA A 14 4.94 8.47 10.28
CA ALA A 14 4.09 7.31 10.57
C ALA A 14 4.51 6.06 9.76
N LEU A 15 4.91 6.25 8.50
CA LEU A 15 5.34 5.16 7.62
C LEU A 15 6.76 4.64 7.92
N ARG A 16 7.58 5.38 8.64
CA ARG A 16 8.99 5.00 8.89
C ARG A 16 9.15 3.58 9.46
N PRO A 17 8.42 3.15 10.52
CA PRO A 17 8.52 1.78 11.01
C PRO A 17 8.01 0.75 10.00
N VAL A 18 6.97 1.08 9.23
CA VAL A 18 6.43 0.23 8.15
C VAL A 18 7.48 -0.01 7.08
N LEU A 19 8.13 1.04 6.60
CA LEU A 19 9.16 0.96 5.56
C LEU A 19 10.37 0.13 6.01
N ARG A 20 10.76 0.24 7.27
CA ARG A 20 11.83 -0.59 7.83
C ARG A 20 11.47 -2.07 7.83
N LEU A 21 10.25 -2.38 8.26
CA LEU A 21 9.77 -3.76 8.32
C LEU A 21 9.59 -4.36 6.92
N MET A 22 9.09 -3.57 5.98
CA MET A 22 8.78 -4.00 4.62
C MET A 22 9.99 -3.95 3.67
N ALA A 23 11.14 -3.43 4.10
CA ALA A 23 12.31 -3.27 3.25
C ALA A 23 12.66 -4.52 2.39
N PRO A 24 12.57 -5.76 2.89
CA PRO A 24 12.86 -6.95 2.10
C PRO A 24 11.91 -7.22 0.93
N VAL A 25 10.70 -6.65 0.96
CA VAL A 25 9.64 -6.93 -0.03
C VAL A 25 9.25 -5.71 -0.86
N LEU A 26 9.79 -4.53 -0.56
CA LEU A 26 9.49 -3.31 -1.30
C LEU A 26 10.18 -3.33 -2.67
N ASP A 27 9.42 -2.92 -3.68
CA ASP A 27 9.98 -2.55 -4.97
C ASP A 27 10.46 -1.10 -4.93
N VAL A 28 11.77 -0.91 -4.84
CA VAL A 28 12.39 0.41 -4.77
C VAL A 28 12.95 0.74 -6.16
N PRO A 29 12.32 1.67 -6.90
CA PRO A 29 12.82 2.03 -8.21
C PRO A 29 14.20 2.69 -8.11
N ALA A 30 15.10 2.31 -9.01
CA ALA A 30 16.36 3.03 -9.18
C ALA A 30 16.11 4.37 -9.86
N THR A 31 16.71 5.45 -9.36
CA THR A 31 16.73 6.72 -10.09
C THR A 31 17.74 6.67 -11.24
N PRO A 32 17.62 7.54 -12.26
CA PRO A 32 18.60 7.61 -13.35
C PRO A 32 20.05 7.81 -12.86
N GLU A 33 20.22 8.41 -11.69
CA GLU A 33 21.53 8.64 -11.06
C GLU A 33 22.02 7.43 -10.22
N GLY A 34 21.32 6.29 -10.28
CA GLY A 34 21.65 5.08 -9.53
C GLY A 34 21.38 5.17 -8.02
N ARG A 35 20.64 6.18 -7.56
CA ARG A 35 20.19 6.28 -6.17
C ARG A 35 18.90 5.51 -5.97
N ALA A 36 18.67 5.00 -4.78
CA ALA A 36 17.37 4.44 -4.44
C ALA A 36 16.30 5.54 -4.46
N GLY A 37 15.27 5.35 -5.27
CA GLY A 37 14.11 6.22 -5.30
C GLY A 37 13.26 6.10 -4.04
N SER A 38 12.19 6.89 -3.94
CA SER A 38 11.23 6.73 -2.86
C SER A 38 10.43 5.44 -3.07
N PRO A 39 10.38 4.55 -2.07
CA PRO A 39 9.52 3.37 -2.14
C PRO A 39 8.03 3.71 -1.96
N VAL A 40 7.69 4.99 -1.81
CA VAL A 40 6.32 5.45 -1.54
C VAL A 40 5.82 6.30 -2.69
N VAL A 41 4.73 5.88 -3.31
CA VAL A 41 4.00 6.70 -4.27
C VAL A 41 2.88 7.43 -3.53
N VAL A 42 2.82 8.75 -3.67
CA VAL A 42 1.81 9.59 -3.03
C VAL A 42 0.87 10.14 -4.09
N CYS A 43 -0.43 9.99 -3.88
CA CYS A 43 -1.44 10.52 -4.79
C CYS A 43 -2.75 10.84 -4.06
N ARG A 44 -3.62 11.60 -4.70
CA ARG A 44 -5.00 11.77 -4.22
C ARG A 44 -5.70 10.42 -4.21
N ALA A 45 -6.58 10.19 -3.23
CA ALA A 45 -7.37 8.98 -3.11
C ALA A 45 -8.54 8.98 -4.12
N SER A 46 -8.20 9.02 -5.40
CA SER A 46 -9.12 8.99 -6.54
C SER A 46 -8.71 7.83 -7.46
N PRO A 47 -9.62 6.91 -7.82
CA PRO A 47 -9.29 5.75 -8.66
C PRO A 47 -8.56 6.13 -9.95
N ASP A 48 -9.02 7.17 -10.64
CA ASP A 48 -8.42 7.59 -11.92
C ASP A 48 -7.03 8.20 -11.74
N VAL A 49 -6.80 8.94 -10.66
CA VAL A 49 -5.47 9.47 -10.35
C VAL A 49 -4.52 8.33 -10.01
N VAL A 50 -5.00 7.36 -9.21
CA VAL A 50 -4.20 6.20 -8.81
C VAL A 50 -3.84 5.34 -10.01
N ARG A 51 -4.78 5.04 -10.91
CA ARG A 51 -4.51 4.27 -12.14
C ARG A 51 -3.41 4.90 -12.99
N ARG A 52 -3.40 6.23 -13.10
CA ARG A 52 -2.39 6.93 -13.89
C ARG A 52 -1.02 7.00 -13.23
N ARG A 53 -0.96 6.96 -11.91
CA ARG A 53 0.29 7.18 -11.14
C ARG A 53 0.94 5.93 -10.62
N VAL A 54 0.17 4.86 -10.42
CA VAL A 54 0.63 3.62 -9.82
C VAL A 54 0.59 2.51 -10.86
N ALA A 55 1.75 2.12 -11.33
CA ALA A 55 1.89 1.01 -12.28
C ALA A 55 2.00 -0.35 -11.58
N ALA A 56 2.23 -0.38 -10.27
CA ALA A 56 2.43 -1.61 -9.52
C ALA A 56 1.19 -2.51 -9.57
N SER A 57 1.40 -3.78 -9.88
CA SER A 57 0.37 -4.82 -9.85
C SER A 57 0.21 -5.43 -8.46
N CYS A 58 1.24 -5.32 -7.62
CA CYS A 58 1.28 -5.83 -6.26
C CYS A 58 1.72 -4.71 -5.32
N ALA A 59 0.91 -4.38 -4.33
CA ALA A 59 1.20 -3.28 -3.42
C ALA A 59 0.42 -3.39 -2.10
N VAL A 60 0.96 -2.79 -1.06
CA VAL A 60 0.20 -2.35 0.11
C VAL A 60 -0.13 -0.88 -0.06
N TYR A 61 -1.34 -0.47 0.26
CA TYR A 61 -1.75 0.92 0.19
C TYR A 61 -2.40 1.38 1.48
N VAL A 62 -2.23 2.66 1.79
CA VAL A 62 -2.77 3.28 3.00
C VAL A 62 -3.56 4.52 2.61
N ALA A 63 -4.81 4.58 3.07
CA ALA A 63 -5.67 5.75 2.91
C ALA A 63 -5.58 6.65 4.15
N TRP A 64 -5.46 7.94 3.90
CA TRP A 64 -5.31 8.98 4.92
C TRP A 64 -6.42 10.02 4.80
N ASP A 65 -6.87 10.53 5.93
CA ASP A 65 -7.81 11.65 5.96
C ASP A 65 -7.09 13.01 5.76
N ASN A 66 -7.88 14.08 5.79
CA ASN A 66 -7.37 15.44 5.64
C ASN A 66 -6.50 15.90 6.83
N ARG A 67 -6.62 15.24 7.99
CA ARG A 67 -5.79 15.48 9.18
C ARG A 67 -4.56 14.61 9.25
N ARG A 68 -4.31 13.81 8.21
CA ARG A 68 -3.20 12.84 8.13
C ARG A 68 -3.35 11.64 9.06
N GLY A 69 -4.54 11.37 9.56
CA GLY A 69 -4.86 10.14 10.27
C GLY A 69 -4.99 8.96 9.33
N CYS A 70 -4.49 7.79 9.73
CA CYS A 70 -4.63 6.56 8.96
C CYS A 70 -6.09 6.10 9.01
N ARG A 71 -6.73 6.01 7.84
CA ARG A 71 -8.11 5.55 7.70
C ARG A 71 -8.20 4.07 7.38
N TYR A 72 -7.40 3.60 6.45
CA TYR A 72 -7.48 2.23 5.95
C TYR A 72 -6.13 1.72 5.49
N VAL A 73 -5.89 0.44 5.66
CA VAL A 73 -4.77 -0.31 5.08
C VAL A 73 -5.33 -1.46 4.27
N GLY A 74 -4.83 -1.65 3.07
CA GLY A 74 -5.20 -2.77 2.21
C GLY A 74 -4.06 -3.21 1.32
N SER A 75 -4.26 -4.33 0.67
CA SER A 75 -3.33 -4.83 -0.34
C SER A 75 -4.04 -5.20 -1.63
N VAL A 76 -3.27 -5.26 -2.68
CA VAL A 76 -3.69 -5.77 -3.99
C VAL A 76 -2.53 -6.53 -4.60
N CYS A 77 -2.84 -7.63 -5.25
CA CYS A 77 -1.89 -8.36 -6.07
C CYS A 77 -2.69 -8.95 -7.25
N ARG A 78 -2.69 -8.23 -8.38
CA ARG A 78 -3.44 -8.59 -9.60
C ARG A 78 -2.57 -8.27 -10.79
N GLN A 79 -2.70 -9.06 -11.85
CA GLN A 79 -2.01 -8.75 -13.11
C GLN A 79 -2.58 -7.49 -13.77
N GLY A 80 -1.70 -6.73 -14.40
CA GLY A 80 -2.03 -5.57 -15.19
C GLY A 80 -1.85 -4.22 -14.47
N PRO A 81 -1.72 -3.16 -15.27
CA PRO A 81 -1.60 -1.80 -14.75
C PRO A 81 -2.94 -1.35 -14.16
N GLY A 82 -2.88 -0.49 -13.14
CA GLY A 82 -4.08 0.09 -12.55
C GLY A 82 -4.73 -0.73 -11.43
N ALA A 83 -4.15 -1.86 -11.04
CA ALA A 83 -4.70 -2.76 -10.01
C ALA A 83 -5.07 -2.05 -8.69
N VAL A 84 -4.24 -1.12 -8.23
CA VAL A 84 -4.51 -0.34 -7.00
C VAL A 84 -5.70 0.61 -7.20
N GLY A 85 -5.79 1.27 -8.35
CA GLY A 85 -6.91 2.16 -8.66
C GLY A 85 -8.24 1.41 -8.80
N ASP A 86 -8.21 0.23 -9.38
CA ASP A 86 -9.39 -0.63 -9.50
C ASP A 86 -9.84 -1.10 -8.12
N ARG A 87 -8.91 -1.47 -7.25
CA ARG A 87 -9.22 -1.84 -5.88
C ARG A 87 -9.84 -0.68 -5.09
N LEU A 88 -9.33 0.54 -5.30
CA LEU A 88 -9.91 1.73 -4.70
C LEU A 88 -11.34 1.99 -5.19
N ALA A 89 -11.61 1.78 -6.49
CA ALA A 89 -12.96 1.89 -7.05
C ALA A 89 -13.92 0.87 -6.44
N GLU A 90 -13.48 -0.36 -6.20
CA GLU A 90 -14.28 -1.39 -5.49
C GLU A 90 -14.66 -0.91 -4.08
N HIS A 91 -13.72 -0.33 -3.34
CA HIS A 91 -14.01 0.22 -2.01
C HIS A 91 -15.08 1.31 -2.06
N TYR A 92 -15.03 2.18 -3.06
CA TYR A 92 -16.01 3.26 -3.23
C TYR A 92 -17.37 2.78 -3.75
N GLY A 93 -17.41 1.61 -4.39
CA GLY A 93 -18.65 0.96 -4.83
C GLY A 93 -19.44 0.26 -3.71
N HIS A 94 -18.87 0.10 -2.53
CA HIS A 94 -19.57 -0.52 -1.40
C HIS A 94 -20.77 0.30 -0.95
N ARG A 95 -21.95 -0.35 -0.90
CA ARG A 95 -23.21 0.33 -0.59
C ARG A 95 -23.22 1.09 0.73
N THR A 96 -22.69 0.50 1.79
CA THR A 96 -22.75 1.06 3.15
C THR A 96 -21.54 1.92 3.51
N ALA A 97 -20.34 1.55 3.06
CA ALA A 97 -19.11 2.23 3.44
C ALA A 97 -18.55 3.15 2.34
N GLY A 98 -19.00 2.99 1.09
CA GLY A 98 -18.41 3.68 -0.07
C GLY A 98 -18.54 5.21 -0.01
N VAL A 99 -19.68 5.73 0.45
CA VAL A 99 -19.89 7.18 0.58
C VAL A 99 -18.95 7.76 1.63
N SER A 100 -18.88 7.14 2.81
CA SER A 100 -17.98 7.57 3.89
C SER A 100 -16.51 7.52 3.46
N ARG A 101 -16.10 6.48 2.75
CA ARG A 101 -14.72 6.34 2.23
C ARG A 101 -14.36 7.41 1.22
N ARG A 102 -15.25 7.71 0.26
CA ARG A 102 -15.02 8.79 -0.72
C ARG A 102 -14.81 10.15 -0.09
N THR A 103 -15.49 10.43 1.01
CA THR A 103 -15.42 11.73 1.69
C THR A 103 -14.26 11.80 2.68
N SER A 104 -13.91 10.69 3.35
CA SER A 104 -12.90 10.67 4.40
C SER A 104 -11.50 10.32 3.90
N TRP A 105 -11.38 9.55 2.80
CA TRP A 105 -10.09 9.18 2.21
C TRP A 105 -9.62 10.28 1.25
N CYS A 106 -8.66 11.07 1.67
CA CYS A 106 -8.19 12.23 0.91
C CYS A 106 -6.89 11.96 0.16
N LEU A 107 -5.97 11.24 0.80
CA LEU A 107 -4.66 10.91 0.26
C LEU A 107 -4.44 9.40 0.31
N LEU A 108 -3.76 8.88 -0.70
CA LEU A 108 -3.30 7.50 -0.76
C LEU A 108 -1.78 7.48 -0.80
N THR A 109 -1.17 6.67 0.04
CA THR A 109 0.22 6.26 -0.12
C THR A 109 0.25 4.80 -0.55
N VAL A 110 1.02 4.50 -1.58
CA VAL A 110 1.17 3.16 -2.13
C VAL A 110 2.61 2.72 -1.95
N LEU A 111 2.76 1.52 -1.44
CA LEU A 111 4.03 0.84 -1.22
C LEU A 111 4.11 -0.30 -2.24
N PRO A 112 4.72 -0.09 -3.41
CA PRO A 112 4.90 -1.13 -4.39
C PRO A 112 5.71 -2.28 -3.82
N LEU A 113 5.27 -3.51 -4.10
CA LEU A 113 5.95 -4.72 -3.67
C LEU A 113 6.69 -5.36 -4.84
N SER A 114 7.77 -6.06 -4.53
CA SER A 114 8.57 -6.81 -5.50
C SER A 114 7.70 -7.82 -6.24
N GLU A 115 7.96 -8.00 -7.52
CA GLU A 115 7.30 -9.03 -8.34
C GLU A 115 7.62 -10.44 -7.81
N GLY A 116 6.68 -11.35 -7.98
CA GLY A 116 6.87 -12.75 -7.60
C GLY A 116 6.68 -13.07 -6.12
N LEU A 117 6.23 -12.11 -5.30
CA LEU A 117 5.87 -12.40 -3.91
C LEU A 117 4.66 -13.33 -3.84
N SER A 118 4.68 -14.24 -2.86
CA SER A 118 3.51 -15.06 -2.55
C SER A 118 2.36 -14.20 -2.00
N LEU A 119 1.14 -14.66 -2.22
CA LEU A 119 -0.04 -14.01 -1.64
C LEU A 119 0.04 -13.93 -0.11
N GLU A 120 0.67 -14.91 0.52
CA GLU A 120 0.90 -14.93 1.95
C GLU A 120 1.83 -13.79 2.39
N ALA A 121 2.94 -13.57 1.68
CA ALA A 121 3.85 -12.46 1.97
C ALA A 121 3.14 -11.10 1.85
N VAL A 122 2.29 -10.92 0.84
CA VAL A 122 1.51 -9.71 0.66
C VAL A 122 0.52 -9.49 1.82
N ARG A 123 -0.17 -10.54 2.26
CA ARG A 123 -1.09 -10.48 3.40
C ARG A 123 -0.38 -10.19 4.71
N VAL A 124 0.79 -10.78 4.93
CA VAL A 124 1.61 -10.49 6.12
C VAL A 124 2.07 -9.04 6.10
N ALA A 125 2.49 -8.51 4.95
CA ALA A 125 2.85 -7.11 4.79
C ALA A 125 1.68 -6.17 5.12
N GLU A 126 0.48 -6.48 4.62
CA GLU A 126 -0.75 -5.73 4.96
C GLU A 126 -1.05 -5.79 6.46
N GLY A 127 -1.03 -6.99 7.05
CA GLY A 127 -1.31 -7.20 8.47
C GLY A 127 -0.36 -6.43 9.40
N TRP A 128 0.94 -6.46 9.13
CA TRP A 128 1.93 -5.68 9.86
C TRP A 128 1.75 -4.17 9.69
N THR A 129 1.47 -3.73 8.48
CA THR A 129 1.20 -2.31 8.20
C THR A 129 -0.01 -1.83 8.98
N ALA A 130 -1.10 -2.59 8.95
CA ALA A 130 -2.31 -2.28 9.71
C ALA A 130 -2.07 -2.26 11.23
N ARG A 131 -1.29 -3.20 11.73
CA ARG A 131 -0.93 -3.23 13.16
C ARG A 131 -0.14 -2.01 13.60
N LEU A 132 0.82 -1.56 12.77
CA LEU A 132 1.66 -0.42 13.09
C LEU A 132 0.92 0.92 12.95
N LEU A 133 0.00 1.03 12.00
CA LEU A 133 -0.72 2.28 11.71
C LEU A 133 -2.07 2.40 12.41
N ASN A 134 -2.64 1.29 12.88
CA ASN A 134 -3.93 1.22 13.58
C ASN A 134 -5.04 2.01 12.85
N PRO A 135 -5.47 1.59 11.64
CA PRO A 135 -6.42 2.34 10.82
C PRO A 135 -7.79 2.45 11.49
N ALA A 136 -8.43 3.60 11.33
CA ALA A 136 -9.75 3.88 11.91
C ALA A 136 -10.90 3.15 11.18
N ASP A 137 -10.74 2.87 9.88
CA ASP A 137 -11.73 2.17 9.06
C ASP A 137 -11.30 0.74 8.80
N GLY A 138 -12.25 -0.21 8.78
CA GLY A 138 -11.97 -1.59 8.41
C GLY A 138 -11.31 -2.39 9.55
N SER A 139 -12.10 -3.23 10.17
CA SER A 139 -11.66 -4.14 11.24
C SER A 139 -11.18 -5.50 10.72
N ALA A 140 -11.42 -5.80 9.46
CA ALA A 140 -11.14 -7.11 8.88
C ALA A 140 -9.83 -7.09 8.08
N HIS A 141 -8.71 -7.00 8.79
CA HIS A 141 -7.43 -7.36 8.17
C HIS A 141 -7.31 -8.88 8.12
N PRO A 142 -6.60 -9.43 7.12
CA PRO A 142 -6.32 -10.86 7.08
C PRO A 142 -5.72 -11.29 8.42
N ARG A 143 -6.26 -12.38 8.99
CA ARG A 143 -5.61 -13.02 10.12
C ARG A 143 -4.31 -13.61 9.63
N VAL A 144 -3.20 -12.94 9.95
CA VAL A 144 -1.86 -13.38 9.61
C VAL A 144 -1.12 -13.74 10.87
N ASP A 145 -0.27 -14.73 10.76
CA ASP A 145 0.66 -15.04 11.83
C ASP A 145 1.75 -13.96 11.88
N LEU A 146 1.59 -13.02 12.79
CA LEU A 146 2.53 -11.91 12.96
C LEU A 146 3.84 -12.34 13.64
N THR A 147 4.02 -13.62 13.96
CA THR A 147 5.33 -14.16 14.35
C THR A 147 6.22 -14.40 13.13
N GLN A 148 5.63 -14.54 11.94
CA GLN A 148 6.38 -14.65 10.70
C GLN A 148 7.02 -13.30 10.33
N THR A 149 8.29 -13.33 10.03
CA THR A 149 8.99 -12.16 9.48
C THR A 149 8.88 -12.15 7.96
N LEU A 150 8.76 -10.96 7.38
CA LEU A 150 8.75 -10.81 5.91
C LEU A 150 10.04 -11.36 5.29
N ALA A 151 11.18 -11.22 5.96
CA ALA A 151 12.45 -11.77 5.53
C ALA A 151 12.42 -13.32 5.41
N ALA A 152 11.77 -14.00 6.36
CA ALA A 152 11.63 -15.46 6.29
C ALA A 152 10.75 -15.91 5.12
N LEU A 153 9.66 -15.15 4.83
CA LEU A 153 8.76 -15.46 3.71
C LEU A 153 9.42 -15.27 2.33
N VAL A 154 10.31 -14.29 2.20
CA VAL A 154 11.05 -14.05 0.95
C VAL A 154 12.15 -15.11 0.72
N SER A 155 12.67 -15.70 1.79
CA SER A 155 13.72 -16.73 1.72
C SER A 155 13.18 -18.13 1.39
N LEU A 156 11.88 -18.35 1.38
CA LEU A 156 11.28 -19.61 0.95
C LEU A 156 11.39 -19.69 -0.60
N PRO A 157 11.98 -20.75 -1.16
CA PRO A 157 11.97 -20.95 -2.60
C PRO A 157 10.51 -21.00 -3.08
N ALA A 158 10.25 -20.30 -4.18
CA ALA A 158 8.95 -20.40 -4.83
C ALA A 158 8.65 -21.87 -5.08
N GLN A 159 7.60 -22.40 -4.47
CA GLN A 159 7.16 -23.75 -4.76
C GLN A 159 6.71 -23.73 -6.22
N VAL A 160 7.54 -24.29 -7.08
CA VAL A 160 7.19 -24.55 -8.48
C VAL A 160 6.10 -25.61 -8.44
N PRO A 161 4.91 -25.33 -9.07
CA PRO A 161 3.84 -26.30 -9.15
C PRO A 161 4.22 -27.54 -9.96
#